data_64d1324d74101b6b2d415ebc85e160c6
#
_entry.id   64d1324d74101b6b2d415ebc85e160c6
#
_cell.length_a   1.000
_cell.length_b   1.000
_cell.length_c   1.000
_cell.angle_alpha   90.00
_cell.angle_beta   90.00
_cell.angle_gamma   90.00
#
_symmetry.space_group_name_H-M   'P 1'
#
loop_
_entity.id
_entity.type
_entity.pdbx_description
1 polymer ?
#
loop_
_entity_poly.entity_id
_entity_poly.type
_entity_poly.pdbx_seq_one_letter_code
_entity_poly.pdbx_strand_id
1 'polypeptide(L)'
;FFYTDSLDDLPLLQLVGFPVAVNAQAELAARAQQEGWSELRFSSRAGPSLGGALRTGLACNALLAAAAAGGAAWLGTRSPREARNSMMRALGDFGAGLAGLDIEVAGRDHLESVRPAVFIFNHQSMLDAVVMAQLVRHDLVAFCKQELATNPVLGPLMRASGAIFIDRGNGEAARGPLRLGMAALRDGHSI
;
A
#
# COMPACT_ATOMS: atom_id res chain seq x y z
N PHE A 1 -25.25 6.14 1.52
CA PHE A 1 -24.42 6.92 0.58
C PHE A 1 -23.34 6.03 -0.01
N PHE A 2 -23.13 6.11 -1.32
CA PHE A 2 -22.02 5.46 -2.01
C PHE A 2 -21.36 6.46 -2.94
N TYR A 3 -20.03 6.61 -2.82
CA TYR A 3 -19.23 7.58 -3.55
C TYR A 3 -18.26 6.85 -4.47
N THR A 4 -18.22 7.23 -5.77
CA THR A 4 -17.26 6.66 -6.72
C THR A 4 -16.93 7.63 -7.85
N ASP A 5 -15.76 7.44 -8.45
CA ASP A 5 -15.29 8.11 -9.68
C ASP A 5 -15.30 7.16 -10.89
N SER A 6 -15.61 5.86 -10.68
CA SER A 6 -15.55 4.83 -11.70
C SER A 6 -16.92 4.42 -12.23
N LEU A 7 -17.00 4.23 -13.56
CA LEU A 7 -18.16 3.67 -14.23
C LEU A 7 -18.35 2.16 -13.92
N ASP A 8 -17.30 1.48 -13.52
CA ASP A 8 -17.34 0.05 -13.15
C ASP A 8 -18.25 -0.21 -11.95
N ASP A 9 -18.48 0.82 -11.13
CA ASP A 9 -19.35 0.75 -9.95
C ASP A 9 -20.83 1.08 -10.29
N LEU A 10 -21.17 1.22 -11.56
CA LEU A 10 -22.53 1.55 -11.99
C LEU A 10 -23.60 0.62 -11.40
N PRO A 11 -23.40 -0.71 -11.34
CA PRO A 11 -24.39 -1.60 -10.74
C PRO A 11 -24.64 -1.29 -9.26
N LEU A 12 -23.61 -0.83 -8.53
CA LEU A 12 -23.74 -0.46 -7.13
C LEU A 12 -24.44 0.89 -6.97
N LEU A 13 -24.11 1.87 -7.81
CA LEU A 13 -24.77 3.18 -7.81
C LEU A 13 -26.27 3.07 -8.03
N GLN A 14 -26.71 2.11 -8.85
CA GLN A 14 -28.13 1.84 -9.12
C GLN A 14 -28.88 1.17 -7.96
N LEU A 15 -28.16 0.52 -7.05
CA LEU A 15 -28.74 -0.22 -5.92
C LEU A 15 -28.82 0.60 -4.63
N VAL A 16 -27.99 1.64 -4.50
CA VAL A 16 -27.93 2.41 -3.25
C VAL A 16 -28.95 3.55 -3.22
N GLY A 17 -29.44 3.89 -2.03
CA GLY A 17 -30.42 4.95 -1.85
C GLY A 17 -29.87 6.36 -2.10
N PHE A 18 -28.56 6.58 -1.98
CA PHE A 18 -27.91 7.89 -2.19
C PHE A 18 -26.59 7.72 -2.97
N PRO A 19 -26.69 7.59 -4.31
CA PRO A 19 -25.52 7.54 -5.18
C PRO A 19 -24.90 8.92 -5.34
N VAL A 20 -23.55 8.99 -5.29
CA VAL A 20 -22.79 10.24 -5.46
C VAL A 20 -21.63 10.01 -6.41
N ALA A 21 -21.61 10.68 -7.54
CA ALA A 21 -20.50 10.67 -8.48
C ALA A 21 -19.43 11.71 -8.06
N VAL A 22 -18.18 11.28 -7.89
CA VAL A 22 -17.09 12.13 -7.41
C VAL A 22 -16.03 12.28 -8.49
N ASN A 23 -15.75 13.52 -8.92
CA ASN A 23 -14.79 13.77 -10.01
C ASN A 23 -15.02 12.88 -11.23
N ALA A 24 -16.27 12.62 -11.53
CA ALA A 24 -16.70 11.67 -12.55
C ALA A 24 -16.14 12.01 -13.93
N GLN A 25 -15.66 11.01 -14.64
CA GLN A 25 -15.34 11.11 -16.05
C GLN A 25 -16.62 11.34 -16.89
N ALA A 26 -16.46 11.76 -18.16
CA ALA A 26 -17.56 12.23 -18.99
C ALA A 26 -18.74 11.24 -19.06
N GLU A 27 -18.49 9.94 -19.14
CA GLU A 27 -19.53 8.91 -19.22
C GLU A 27 -20.30 8.75 -17.91
N LEU A 28 -19.60 8.69 -16.77
CA LEU A 28 -20.24 8.61 -15.46
C LEU A 28 -20.99 9.91 -15.13
N ALA A 29 -20.41 11.06 -15.48
CA ALA A 29 -21.06 12.37 -15.29
C ALA A 29 -22.37 12.49 -16.10
N ALA A 30 -22.36 12.05 -17.37
CA ALA A 30 -23.56 12.02 -18.20
C ALA A 30 -24.64 11.11 -17.59
N ARG A 31 -24.23 9.95 -17.08
CA ARG A 31 -25.15 9.01 -16.42
C ARG A 31 -25.71 9.57 -15.12
N ALA A 32 -24.87 10.20 -14.31
CA ALA A 32 -25.30 10.85 -13.07
C ALA A 32 -26.35 11.94 -13.33
N GLN A 33 -26.17 12.73 -14.40
CA GLN A 33 -27.16 13.72 -14.81
C GLN A 33 -28.48 13.09 -15.26
N GLN A 34 -28.45 12.00 -16.04
CA GLN A 34 -29.65 11.30 -16.51
C GLN A 34 -30.45 10.69 -15.35
N GLU A 35 -29.76 10.14 -14.36
CA GLU A 35 -30.38 9.47 -13.22
C GLU A 35 -30.66 10.44 -12.04
N GLY A 36 -30.30 11.73 -12.15
CA GLY A 36 -30.48 12.72 -11.09
C GLY A 36 -29.63 12.49 -9.86
N TRP A 37 -28.46 11.82 -10.01
CA TRP A 37 -27.53 11.58 -8.90
C TRP A 37 -26.75 12.84 -8.54
N SER A 38 -26.35 12.91 -7.27
CA SER A 38 -25.49 14.00 -6.80
C SER A 38 -24.09 13.87 -7.42
N GLU A 39 -23.55 14.99 -7.90
CA GLU A 39 -22.19 15.07 -8.40
C GLU A 39 -21.35 15.97 -7.49
N LEU A 40 -20.18 15.49 -7.05
CA LEU A 40 -19.18 16.26 -6.32
C LEU A 40 -17.93 16.41 -7.19
N ARG A 41 -17.53 17.65 -7.43
CA ARG A 41 -16.28 17.97 -8.14
C ARG A 41 -15.33 18.63 -7.17
N PHE A 42 -14.22 17.96 -6.92
CA PHE A 42 -13.10 18.53 -6.18
C PHE A 42 -12.06 18.99 -7.18
N SER A 43 -11.62 20.24 -7.07
CA SER A 43 -10.45 20.69 -7.82
C SER A 43 -9.24 19.87 -7.39
N SER A 44 -8.51 19.29 -8.35
CA SER A 44 -7.21 18.70 -8.04
C SER A 44 -6.38 19.76 -7.32
N ARG A 45 -5.75 19.39 -6.22
CA ARG A 45 -4.72 20.24 -5.61
C ARG A 45 -3.77 20.66 -6.73
N ALA A 46 -3.40 21.95 -6.74
CA ALA A 46 -2.55 22.56 -7.76
C ALA A 46 -1.46 21.59 -8.25
N GLY A 47 -1.20 21.61 -9.56
CA GLY A 47 -0.25 20.70 -10.22
C GLY A 47 1.12 20.63 -9.51
N PRO A 48 2.03 19.76 -9.95
CA PRO A 48 3.26 19.47 -9.21
C PRO A 48 4.02 20.75 -8.91
N SER A 49 4.02 21.15 -7.64
CA SER A 49 4.84 22.25 -7.15
C SER A 49 6.30 21.78 -7.12
N LEU A 50 7.26 22.70 -7.33
CA LEU A 50 8.68 22.39 -7.13
C LEU A 50 8.95 21.73 -5.78
N GLY A 51 8.24 22.16 -4.72
CA GLY A 51 8.30 21.50 -3.41
C GLY A 51 7.74 20.08 -3.40
N GLY A 52 6.69 19.81 -4.17
CA GLY A 52 6.14 18.45 -4.34
C GLY A 52 7.09 17.55 -5.12
N ALA A 53 7.70 18.06 -6.20
CA ALA A 53 8.70 17.31 -6.97
C ALA A 53 9.95 16.99 -6.13
N LEU A 54 10.42 17.97 -5.34
CA LEU A 54 11.52 17.77 -4.39
C LEU A 54 11.20 16.72 -3.34
N ARG A 55 10.01 16.77 -2.74
CA ARG A 55 9.55 15.77 -1.75
C ARG A 55 9.44 14.38 -2.37
N THR A 56 8.92 14.27 -3.59
CA THR A 56 8.86 12.99 -4.32
C THR A 56 10.26 12.45 -4.61
N GLY A 57 11.17 13.32 -5.07
CA GLY A 57 12.59 12.95 -5.25
C GLY A 57 13.25 12.50 -3.95
N LEU A 58 12.99 13.19 -2.84
CA LEU A 58 13.48 12.79 -1.52
C LEU A 58 12.85 11.48 -1.05
N ALA A 59 11.55 11.27 -1.26
CA ALA A 59 10.88 10.01 -0.91
C ALA A 59 11.47 8.80 -1.64
N CYS A 60 11.94 8.96 -2.88
CA CYS A 60 12.68 7.91 -3.59
C CYS A 60 13.98 7.51 -2.87
N ASN A 61 14.61 8.42 -2.12
CA ASN A 61 15.79 8.09 -1.33
C ASN A 61 15.48 7.19 -0.13
N ALA A 62 14.24 7.17 0.36
CA ALA A 62 13.82 6.22 1.39
C ALA A 62 13.93 4.76 0.91
N LEU A 63 13.66 4.51 -0.37
CA LEU A 63 13.81 3.18 -0.98
C LEU A 63 15.29 2.78 -1.06
N LEU A 64 16.18 3.73 -1.40
CA LEU A 64 17.62 3.49 -1.41
C LEU A 64 18.16 3.26 0.00
N ALA A 65 17.71 4.05 0.97
CA ALA A 65 18.07 3.87 2.39
C ALA A 65 17.59 2.51 2.91
N ALA A 66 16.37 2.10 2.56
CA ALA A 66 15.83 0.78 2.91
C ALA A 66 16.67 -0.36 2.30
N ALA A 67 17.01 -0.27 1.01
CA ALA A 67 17.85 -1.25 0.34
C ALA A 67 19.25 -1.33 0.97
N ALA A 68 19.87 -0.18 1.27
CA ALA A 68 21.17 -0.11 1.91
C ALA A 68 21.15 -0.70 3.34
N ALA A 69 20.14 -0.38 4.13
CA ALA A 69 19.95 -0.93 5.48
C ALA A 69 19.78 -2.45 5.46
N GLY A 70 18.98 -2.96 4.54
CA GLY A 70 18.80 -4.40 4.33
C GLY A 70 20.09 -5.09 3.90
N GLY A 71 20.82 -4.50 2.96
CA GLY A 71 22.12 -5.00 2.50
C GLY A 71 23.16 -5.03 3.62
N ALA A 72 23.29 -3.96 4.40
CA ALA A 72 24.20 -3.89 5.54
C ALA A 72 23.86 -4.93 6.61
N ALA A 73 22.58 -5.07 6.94
CA ALA A 73 22.13 -6.08 7.90
C ALA A 73 22.41 -7.51 7.41
N TRP A 74 22.20 -7.79 6.13
CA TRP A 74 22.53 -9.10 5.55
C TRP A 74 24.04 -9.40 5.60
N LEU A 75 24.88 -8.41 5.28
CA LEU A 75 26.34 -8.56 5.36
C LEU A 75 26.82 -8.86 6.78
N GLY A 76 26.22 -8.20 7.78
CA GLY A 76 26.58 -8.38 9.18
C GLY A 76 26.04 -9.66 9.81
N THR A 77 24.80 -10.04 9.50
CA THR A 77 24.12 -11.14 10.19
C THR A 77 23.96 -12.42 9.36
N ARG A 78 24.11 -12.31 8.04
CA ARG A 78 23.78 -13.38 7.07
C ARG A 78 22.35 -13.90 7.20
N SER A 79 21.47 -13.15 7.85
CA SER A 79 20.07 -13.48 8.08
C SER A 79 19.16 -12.73 7.10
N PRO A 80 18.44 -13.43 6.21
CA PRO A 80 17.44 -12.80 5.33
C PRO A 80 16.31 -12.12 6.13
N ARG A 81 15.97 -12.64 7.31
CA ARG A 81 14.95 -12.07 8.20
C ARG A 81 15.41 -10.72 8.73
N GLU A 82 16.63 -10.62 9.25
CA GLU A 82 17.18 -9.35 9.73
C GLU A 82 17.37 -8.33 8.61
N ALA A 83 17.75 -8.76 7.43
CA ALA A 83 17.84 -7.89 6.26
C ALA A 83 16.47 -7.27 5.93
N ARG A 84 15.41 -8.09 5.88
CA ARG A 84 14.04 -7.62 5.63
C ARG A 84 13.54 -6.68 6.72
N ASN A 85 13.77 -7.03 7.99
CA ASN A 85 13.37 -6.21 9.11
C ASN A 85 14.08 -4.85 9.12
N SER A 86 15.37 -4.82 8.82
CA SER A 86 16.14 -3.57 8.71
C SER A 86 15.68 -2.72 7.54
N MET A 87 15.36 -3.34 6.40
CA MET A 87 14.78 -2.66 5.25
C MET A 87 13.41 -2.05 5.59
N MET A 88 12.55 -2.79 6.30
CA MET A 88 11.24 -2.34 6.74
C MET A 88 11.35 -1.14 7.69
N ARG A 89 12.19 -1.23 8.72
CA ARG A 89 12.44 -0.13 9.66
C ARG A 89 12.93 1.12 8.94
N ALA A 90 13.92 0.98 8.06
CA ALA A 90 14.45 2.11 7.30
C ALA A 90 13.40 2.74 6.38
N LEU A 91 12.58 1.92 5.69
CA LEU A 91 11.48 2.43 4.87
C LEU A 91 10.47 3.22 5.70
N GLY A 92 10.09 2.71 6.87
CA GLY A 92 9.18 3.40 7.78
C GLY A 92 9.76 4.72 8.28
N ASP A 93 10.96 4.68 8.87
CA ASP A 93 11.57 5.85 9.51
C ASP A 93 11.92 6.95 8.49
N PHE A 94 12.65 6.61 7.43
CA PHE A 94 13.01 7.59 6.40
C PHE A 94 11.83 7.97 5.51
N GLY A 95 10.95 7.01 5.19
CA GLY A 95 9.79 7.27 4.36
C GLY A 95 8.80 8.22 5.02
N ALA A 96 8.48 8.00 6.30
CA ALA A 96 7.60 8.88 7.06
C ALA A 96 8.22 10.28 7.23
N GLY A 97 9.51 10.34 7.62
CA GLY A 97 10.21 11.62 7.80
C GLY A 97 10.31 12.44 6.51
N LEU A 98 10.72 11.83 5.39
CA LEU A 98 10.86 12.51 4.11
C LEU A 98 9.51 12.91 3.48
N ALA A 99 8.46 12.10 3.72
CA ALA A 99 7.11 12.44 3.30
C ALA A 99 6.45 13.50 4.19
N GLY A 100 7.06 13.82 5.34
CA GLY A 100 6.49 14.74 6.33
C GLY A 100 5.20 14.19 6.94
N LEU A 101 5.15 12.87 7.17
CA LEU A 101 4.00 12.23 7.80
C LEU A 101 4.10 12.38 9.32
N ASP A 102 3.07 12.93 9.91
CA ASP A 102 2.81 12.86 11.35
C ASP A 102 1.77 11.76 11.59
N ILE A 103 2.21 10.67 12.26
CA ILE A 103 1.40 9.47 12.41
C ILE A 103 0.97 9.34 13.88
N GLU A 104 -0.27 9.68 14.14
CA GLU A 104 -0.91 9.43 15.45
C GLU A 104 -1.41 7.99 15.52
N VAL A 105 -1.02 7.27 16.56
CA VAL A 105 -1.37 5.86 16.73
C VAL A 105 -2.11 5.64 18.04
N ALA A 106 -3.39 5.32 17.95
CA ALA A 106 -4.16 4.84 19.10
C ALA A 106 -4.08 3.29 19.15
N GLY A 107 -3.83 2.73 20.34
CA GLY A 107 -3.78 1.28 20.54
C GLY A 107 -2.51 0.61 19.99
N ARG A 108 -1.37 1.29 20.05
CA ARG A 108 -0.07 0.76 19.59
C ARG A 108 0.26 -0.63 20.19
N ASP A 109 -0.14 -0.87 21.43
CA ASP A 109 0.13 -2.13 22.13
C ASP A 109 -0.50 -3.35 21.42
N HIS A 110 -1.59 -3.14 20.67
CA HIS A 110 -2.24 -4.21 19.90
C HIS A 110 -1.38 -4.71 18.72
N LEU A 111 -0.43 -3.90 18.23
CA LEU A 111 0.45 -4.31 17.14
C LEU A 111 1.44 -5.40 17.54
N GLU A 112 1.76 -5.48 18.82
CA GLU A 112 2.73 -6.44 19.38
C GLU A 112 2.10 -7.52 20.25
N SER A 113 0.85 -7.32 20.71
CA SER A 113 0.20 -8.20 21.70
C SER A 113 0.00 -9.63 21.22
N VAL A 114 -0.25 -9.82 19.91
CA VAL A 114 -0.45 -11.14 19.29
C VAL A 114 0.25 -11.18 17.94
N ARG A 115 1.33 -11.96 17.83
CA ARG A 115 2.06 -12.16 16.58
C ARG A 115 2.45 -13.63 16.41
N PRO A 116 2.47 -14.17 15.18
CA PRO A 116 2.13 -13.51 13.91
C PRO A 116 0.65 -13.18 13.77
N ALA A 117 0.31 -12.12 13.03
CA ALA A 117 -1.04 -11.62 12.84
C ALA A 117 -1.32 -11.30 11.35
N VAL A 118 -2.59 -11.26 11.00
CA VAL A 118 -3.04 -10.71 9.72
C VAL A 118 -3.50 -9.29 9.94
N PHE A 119 -2.81 -8.33 9.32
CA PHE A 119 -3.18 -6.92 9.37
C PHE A 119 -4.08 -6.57 8.19
N ILE A 120 -5.25 -6.04 8.49
CA ILE A 120 -6.22 -5.57 7.48
C ILE A 120 -6.41 -4.08 7.67
N PHE A 121 -6.29 -3.33 6.58
CA PHE A 121 -6.44 -1.88 6.60
C PHE A 121 -7.01 -1.37 5.26
N ASN A 122 -7.59 -0.18 5.29
CA ASN A 122 -8.07 0.50 4.09
C ASN A 122 -6.87 1.01 3.28
N HIS A 123 -6.64 0.43 2.11
CA HIS A 123 -5.53 0.79 1.24
C HIS A 123 -5.98 1.84 0.21
N GLN A 124 -5.57 3.09 0.41
CA GLN A 124 -5.97 4.23 -0.43
C GLN A 124 -4.78 4.93 -1.10
N SER A 125 -3.55 4.68 -0.65
CA SER A 125 -2.37 5.40 -1.11
C SER A 125 -1.11 4.52 -1.09
N MET A 126 -0.15 4.82 -1.95
CA MET A 126 1.19 4.23 -1.87
C MET A 126 1.91 4.56 -0.55
N LEU A 127 1.49 5.63 0.13
CA LEU A 127 2.00 6.00 1.46
C LEU A 127 1.61 4.99 2.55
N ASP A 128 0.54 4.20 2.34
CA ASP A 128 0.12 3.18 3.30
C ASP A 128 1.22 2.13 3.53
N ALA A 129 2.04 1.85 2.51
CA ALA A 129 3.20 0.97 2.67
C ALA A 129 4.24 1.54 3.65
N VAL A 130 4.44 2.87 3.63
CA VAL A 130 5.33 3.58 4.57
C VAL A 130 4.74 3.57 5.97
N VAL A 131 3.43 3.85 6.09
CA VAL A 131 2.71 3.82 7.37
C VAL A 131 2.78 2.43 7.98
N MET A 132 2.50 1.37 7.20
CA MET A 132 2.58 0.00 7.69
C MET A 132 4.01 -0.40 8.08
N ALA A 133 5.01 0.03 7.32
CA ALA A 133 6.42 -0.18 7.66
C ALA A 133 6.81 0.52 8.97
N GLN A 134 6.28 1.72 9.23
CA GLN A 134 6.49 2.48 10.45
C GLN A 134 5.78 1.87 11.66
N LEU A 135 4.60 1.28 11.46
CA LEU A 135 3.81 0.71 12.54
C LEU A 135 4.28 -0.71 12.90
N VAL A 136 4.44 -1.58 11.92
CA VAL A 136 4.69 -3.01 12.15
C VAL A 136 6.17 -3.32 12.35
N ARG A 137 7.07 -2.63 11.68
CA ARG A 137 8.54 -2.57 11.85
C ARG A 137 9.33 -3.87 11.63
N HIS A 138 8.73 -5.03 11.84
CA HIS A 138 9.43 -6.32 11.67
C HIS A 138 8.46 -7.45 11.34
N ASP A 139 9.02 -8.50 10.74
CA ASP A 139 8.34 -9.76 10.45
C ASP A 139 6.99 -9.60 9.72
N LEU A 140 6.94 -8.65 8.78
CA LEU A 140 5.78 -8.40 7.92
C LEU A 140 6.08 -8.85 6.49
N VAL A 141 5.17 -9.63 5.92
CA VAL A 141 5.14 -10.04 4.52
C VAL A 141 3.89 -9.45 3.87
N ALA A 142 4.06 -8.59 2.88
CA ALA A 142 2.94 -7.93 2.22
C ALA A 142 2.49 -8.68 0.97
N PHE A 143 1.17 -8.66 0.70
CA PHE A 143 0.65 -9.01 -0.62
C PHE A 143 0.75 -7.82 -1.57
N CYS A 144 1.35 -8.03 -2.73
CA CYS A 144 1.54 -7.00 -3.74
C CYS A 144 0.89 -7.40 -5.06
N LYS A 145 0.49 -6.41 -5.86
CA LYS A 145 0.01 -6.66 -7.22
C LYS A 145 1.10 -7.31 -8.08
N GLN A 146 0.71 -8.29 -8.91
CA GLN A 146 1.61 -8.99 -9.83
C GLN A 146 2.35 -8.03 -10.77
N GLU A 147 1.71 -6.95 -11.20
CA GLU A 147 2.29 -5.96 -12.11
C GLU A 147 3.50 -5.23 -11.49
N LEU A 148 3.55 -5.11 -10.17
CA LEU A 148 4.71 -4.53 -9.48
C LEU A 148 5.97 -5.38 -9.63
N ALA A 149 5.84 -6.68 -9.88
CA ALA A 149 6.98 -7.57 -10.10
C ALA A 149 7.80 -7.20 -11.34
N THR A 150 7.17 -6.61 -12.36
CA THR A 150 7.81 -6.20 -13.61
C THR A 150 8.40 -4.79 -13.56
N ASN A 151 8.09 -4.01 -12.50
CA ASN A 151 8.66 -2.68 -12.34
C ASN A 151 10.17 -2.79 -12.06
N PRO A 152 11.03 -2.07 -12.82
CA PRO A 152 12.49 -2.22 -12.72
C PRO A 152 13.07 -1.73 -11.39
N VAL A 153 12.38 -0.84 -10.68
CA VAL A 153 12.81 -0.30 -9.37
C VAL A 153 12.12 -1.01 -8.22
N LEU A 154 10.79 -1.06 -8.25
CA LEU A 154 9.99 -1.63 -7.15
C LEU A 154 10.04 -3.17 -7.14
N GLY A 155 10.10 -3.81 -8.30
CA GLY A 155 10.08 -5.27 -8.39
C GLY A 155 11.22 -5.95 -7.60
N PRO A 156 12.50 -5.57 -7.80
CA PRO A 156 13.60 -6.10 -7.00
C PRO A 156 13.45 -5.81 -5.50
N LEU A 157 13.02 -4.60 -5.14
CA LEU A 157 12.81 -4.20 -3.75
C LEU A 157 11.71 -5.04 -3.08
N MET A 158 10.58 -5.21 -3.73
CA MET A 158 9.47 -6.03 -3.23
C MET A 158 9.87 -7.49 -3.08
N ARG A 159 10.64 -8.04 -4.04
CA ARG A 159 11.20 -9.40 -3.89
C ARG A 159 12.15 -9.50 -2.69
N ALA A 160 13.04 -8.52 -2.52
CA ALA A 160 13.96 -8.48 -1.38
C ALA A 160 13.23 -8.37 -0.04
N SER A 161 12.09 -7.66 0.01
CA SER A 161 11.23 -7.59 1.21
C SER A 161 10.48 -8.89 1.51
N GLY A 162 10.49 -9.86 0.61
CA GLY A 162 9.73 -11.10 0.76
C GLY A 162 8.26 -10.96 0.39
N ALA A 163 7.88 -9.91 -0.32
CA ALA A 163 6.49 -9.68 -0.72
C ALA A 163 5.96 -10.82 -1.59
N ILE A 164 4.71 -11.18 -1.39
CA ILE A 164 3.98 -12.20 -2.14
C ILE A 164 3.18 -11.50 -3.23
N PHE A 165 3.47 -11.83 -4.49
CA PHE A 165 2.76 -11.25 -5.63
C PHE A 165 1.47 -12.01 -5.90
N ILE A 166 0.38 -11.27 -6.11
CA ILE A 166 -0.95 -11.83 -6.37
C ILE A 166 -1.56 -11.21 -7.63
N ASP A 167 -2.05 -12.06 -8.52
CA ASP A 167 -2.93 -11.67 -9.61
C ASP A 167 -4.36 -11.59 -9.09
N ARG A 168 -4.91 -10.38 -9.05
CA ARG A 168 -6.28 -10.13 -8.56
C ARG A 168 -7.35 -10.41 -9.61
N GLY A 169 -6.97 -10.49 -10.89
CA GLY A 169 -7.89 -10.77 -12.00
C GLY A 169 -8.26 -12.25 -12.14
N ASN A 170 -7.52 -13.14 -11.50
CA ASN A 170 -7.71 -14.59 -11.62
C ASN A 170 -7.80 -15.26 -10.24
N GLY A 171 -9.02 -15.57 -9.82
CA GLY A 171 -9.27 -16.19 -8.52
C GLY A 171 -8.60 -17.56 -8.32
N GLU A 172 -8.40 -18.35 -9.38
CA GLU A 172 -7.66 -19.60 -9.29
C GLU A 172 -6.16 -19.38 -9.09
N ALA A 173 -5.59 -18.37 -9.75
CA ALA A 173 -4.19 -17.99 -9.58
C ALA A 173 -3.90 -17.44 -8.16
N ALA A 174 -4.91 -16.96 -7.44
CA ALA A 174 -4.76 -16.47 -6.07
C ALA A 174 -4.49 -17.57 -5.03
N ARG A 175 -4.80 -18.84 -5.32
CA ARG A 175 -4.62 -19.96 -4.37
C ARG A 175 -3.15 -20.20 -4.02
N GLY A 176 -2.25 -20.05 -4.98
CA GLY A 176 -0.80 -20.17 -4.75
C GLY A 176 -0.27 -19.12 -3.77
N PRO A 177 -0.44 -17.82 -4.06
CA PRO A 177 -0.10 -16.74 -3.15
C PRO A 177 -0.71 -16.88 -1.74
N LEU A 178 -1.97 -17.28 -1.62
CA LEU A 178 -2.59 -17.50 -0.31
C LEU A 178 -1.91 -18.63 0.49
N ARG A 179 -1.50 -19.70 -0.17
CA ARG A 179 -0.72 -20.78 0.50
C ARG A 179 0.64 -20.26 0.99
N LEU A 180 1.31 -19.41 0.21
CA LEU A 180 2.56 -18.76 0.63
C LEU A 180 2.33 -17.85 1.84
N GLY A 181 1.24 -17.10 1.88
CA GLY A 181 0.86 -16.30 3.04
C GLY A 181 0.64 -17.16 4.28
N MET A 182 -0.09 -18.27 4.15
CA MET A 182 -0.29 -19.23 5.26
C MET A 182 1.03 -19.85 5.73
N ALA A 183 1.97 -20.11 4.83
CA ALA A 183 3.30 -20.59 5.19
C ALA A 183 4.07 -19.51 5.96
N ALA A 184 4.05 -18.27 5.49
CA ALA A 184 4.69 -17.14 6.17
C ALA A 184 4.16 -16.97 7.61
N LEU A 185 2.85 -17.07 7.83
CA LEU A 185 2.27 -17.06 9.19
C LEU A 185 2.81 -18.19 10.06
N ARG A 186 2.92 -19.42 9.53
CA ARG A 186 3.48 -20.58 10.28
C ARG A 186 4.96 -20.37 10.61
N ASP A 187 5.69 -19.64 9.76
CA ASP A 187 7.11 -19.31 9.96
C ASP A 187 7.31 -18.09 10.87
N GLY A 188 6.24 -17.58 11.49
CA GLY A 188 6.28 -16.47 12.45
C GLY A 188 6.31 -15.10 11.82
N HIS A 189 5.94 -14.98 10.55
CA HIS A 189 5.75 -13.68 9.88
C HIS A 189 4.29 -13.26 9.90
N SER A 190 4.03 -12.00 10.20
CA SER A 190 2.70 -11.38 10.01
C SER A 190 2.46 -11.05 8.54
N ILE A 191 1.22 -10.89 8.13
CA ILE A 191 0.83 -10.54 6.75
C ILE A 191 0.05 -9.23 6.75
#